data_c6a6da176270be13014bce269ee3f5a8
#
_entry.id   c6a6da176270be13014bce269ee3f5a8
#
_cell.length_a   1.000
_cell.length_b   1.000
_cell.length_c   1.000
_cell.angle_alpha   90.00
_cell.angle_beta   90.00
_cell.angle_gamma   90.00
#
_symmetry.space_group_name_H-M   'P 1'
#
loop_
_entity.id
_entity.type
_entity.pdbx_description
1 polymer ?
#
loop_
_entity_poly.entity_id
_entity_poly.type
_entity_poly.pdbx_seq_one_letter_code
_entity_poly.pdbx_strand_id
1 'polypeptide(L)'
;MLTIALVDRIGSGLWASVSVLYFTYVSGLSVTQVGTLAATAGAIGIAGAPLGGRIADRFPLTRVLLAVQLLRAVASLALLTTNDYALLLAFSAVGSLGDRAASVLTRLYATRVAGPDRVRYQAVHRTIANAGWALGGLAAAAALALGTTSAYQWLLAGDALSFLASALLTLRCGEPPSASRTVATSKTPPATKTTRANPWRDRTYLAYVATETVLFLDDAVFKVGLPLWIAHAGNAPHGLAPLLLVLNNVMVVALQVPLARFGTTTAAARALLLPLSAAFALGGIAMALSATGETVTATLLLTASAVAFTVAEMLHATISWELSVALAPGTAQGAYLGVHGLAQSAQRSVGPLAVTAAITTGPAGWLTFGAIIGLTCLIQHRLVRDRLTRTPLSVPPVTVSEH
;
A
#
# COMPACT_ATOMS: atom_id res chain seq x y z
N MET A 1 15.43 9.55 -2.06
CA MET A 1 14.33 8.58 -1.95
C MET A 1 12.96 9.13 -2.39
N LEU A 2 12.56 10.36 -2.00
CA LEU A 2 11.28 10.94 -2.47
C LEU A 2 11.25 11.09 -3.99
N THR A 3 12.35 11.50 -4.62
CA THR A 3 12.49 11.54 -6.08
C THR A 3 12.35 10.15 -6.72
N ILE A 4 12.94 9.12 -6.09
CA ILE A 4 12.79 7.73 -6.55
C ILE A 4 11.33 7.31 -6.50
N ALA A 5 10.64 7.65 -5.39
CA ALA A 5 9.23 7.35 -5.25
C ALA A 5 8.37 8.05 -6.32
N LEU A 6 8.66 9.32 -6.63
CA LEU A 6 7.96 10.06 -7.69
C LEU A 6 8.13 9.37 -9.05
N VAL A 7 9.37 9.10 -9.44
CA VAL A 7 9.71 8.48 -10.73
C VAL A 7 9.09 7.09 -10.86
N ASP A 8 9.24 6.25 -9.83
CA ASP A 8 8.66 4.90 -9.79
C ASP A 8 7.12 4.93 -9.88
N ARG A 9 6.46 5.92 -9.24
CA ARG A 9 5.01 6.05 -9.26
C ARG A 9 4.46 6.63 -10.56
N ILE A 10 5.20 7.49 -11.24
CA ILE A 10 4.84 7.93 -12.60
C ILE A 10 4.82 6.71 -13.53
N GLY A 11 5.88 5.89 -13.56
CA GLY A 11 5.92 4.67 -14.37
C GLY A 11 4.78 3.71 -14.02
N SER A 12 4.61 3.42 -12.73
CA SER A 12 3.50 2.55 -12.27
C SER A 12 2.12 3.08 -12.70
N GLY A 13 1.92 4.41 -12.72
CA GLY A 13 0.70 5.06 -13.20
C GLY A 13 0.51 4.88 -14.73
N LEU A 14 1.59 4.98 -15.51
CA LEU A 14 1.56 4.69 -16.96
C LEU A 14 1.08 3.26 -17.19
N TRP A 15 1.73 2.27 -16.60
CA TRP A 15 1.45 0.86 -16.80
C TRP A 15 0.08 0.44 -16.27
N ALA A 16 -0.30 0.84 -15.06
CA ALA A 16 -1.59 0.48 -14.48
C ALA A 16 -2.78 0.95 -15.32
N SER A 17 -2.64 2.12 -15.97
CA SER A 17 -3.70 2.68 -16.82
C SER A 17 -3.89 1.93 -18.13
N VAL A 18 -2.86 1.22 -18.62
CA VAL A 18 -2.87 0.63 -19.96
C VAL A 18 -2.68 -0.87 -20.00
N SER A 19 -2.31 -1.51 -18.90
CA SER A 19 -1.93 -2.93 -18.87
C SER A 19 -2.99 -3.86 -19.46
N VAL A 20 -4.25 -3.69 -19.09
CA VAL A 20 -5.36 -4.49 -19.64
C VAL A 20 -5.50 -4.28 -21.15
N LEU A 21 -5.45 -3.03 -21.59
CA LEU A 21 -5.57 -2.67 -23.00
C LEU A 21 -4.38 -3.17 -23.80
N TYR A 22 -3.16 -3.09 -23.26
CA TYR A 22 -1.97 -3.64 -23.87
C TYR A 22 -2.10 -5.14 -24.13
N PHE A 23 -2.48 -5.92 -23.13
CA PHE A 23 -2.66 -7.36 -23.28
C PHE A 23 -3.79 -7.71 -24.24
N THR A 24 -4.85 -6.90 -24.29
CA THR A 24 -5.98 -7.14 -25.22
C THR A 24 -5.65 -6.72 -26.63
N TYR A 25 -5.16 -5.50 -26.84
CA TYR A 25 -5.03 -4.93 -28.20
C TYR A 25 -3.64 -5.15 -28.83
N VAL A 26 -2.58 -5.26 -28.02
CA VAL A 26 -1.22 -5.48 -28.54
C VAL A 26 -0.87 -6.95 -28.53
N SER A 27 -1.11 -7.66 -27.40
CA SER A 27 -0.77 -9.09 -27.28
C SER A 27 -1.88 -10.02 -27.79
N GLY A 28 -3.08 -9.50 -28.11
CA GLY A 28 -4.20 -10.29 -28.68
C GLY A 28 -4.83 -11.26 -27.68
N LEU A 29 -4.67 -11.06 -26.38
CA LEU A 29 -5.24 -11.94 -25.36
C LEU A 29 -6.75 -11.72 -25.20
N SER A 30 -7.50 -12.80 -24.97
CA SER A 30 -8.90 -12.74 -24.59
C SER A 30 -9.07 -12.14 -23.18
N VAL A 31 -10.27 -11.60 -22.89
CA VAL A 31 -10.59 -11.02 -21.57
C VAL A 31 -10.34 -12.03 -20.44
N THR A 32 -10.68 -13.31 -20.66
CA THR A 32 -10.43 -14.39 -19.70
C THR A 32 -8.93 -14.61 -19.47
N GLN A 33 -8.12 -14.61 -20.55
CA GLN A 33 -6.67 -14.74 -20.45
C GLN A 33 -6.03 -13.55 -19.72
N VAL A 34 -6.48 -12.33 -19.99
CA VAL A 34 -5.99 -11.14 -19.26
C VAL A 34 -6.36 -11.24 -17.78
N GLY A 35 -7.57 -11.63 -17.46
CA GLY A 35 -8.00 -11.82 -16.07
C GLY A 35 -7.21 -12.90 -15.33
N THR A 36 -6.99 -14.07 -15.95
CA THR A 36 -6.20 -15.17 -15.37
C THR A 36 -4.73 -14.80 -15.24
N LEU A 37 -4.16 -14.09 -16.22
CA LEU A 37 -2.79 -13.56 -16.15
C LEU A 37 -2.62 -12.62 -14.97
N ALA A 38 -3.51 -11.62 -14.83
CA ALA A 38 -3.45 -10.65 -13.75
C ALA A 38 -3.63 -11.31 -12.37
N ALA A 39 -4.58 -12.25 -12.25
CA ALA A 39 -4.81 -12.98 -11.01
C ALA A 39 -3.61 -13.86 -10.60
N THR A 40 -3.07 -14.62 -11.55
CA THR A 40 -1.94 -15.53 -11.29
C THR A 40 -0.65 -14.77 -11.00
N ALA A 41 -0.34 -13.74 -11.81
CA ALA A 41 0.82 -12.88 -11.57
C ALA A 41 0.71 -12.15 -10.24
N GLY A 42 -0.49 -11.67 -9.88
CA GLY A 42 -0.77 -11.05 -8.60
C GLY A 42 -0.58 -12.00 -7.42
N ALA A 43 -1.05 -13.25 -7.53
CA ALA A 43 -0.89 -14.29 -6.50
C ALA A 43 0.59 -14.65 -6.27
N ILE A 44 1.36 -14.86 -7.35
CA ILE A 44 2.81 -15.10 -7.26
C ILE A 44 3.51 -13.88 -6.64
N GLY A 45 3.10 -12.68 -7.04
CA GLY A 45 3.63 -11.42 -6.53
C GLY A 45 3.54 -11.26 -5.00
N ILE A 46 2.55 -11.88 -4.35
CA ILE A 46 2.38 -11.82 -2.89
C ILE A 46 3.66 -12.23 -2.15
N ALA A 47 4.40 -13.21 -2.66
CA ALA A 47 5.65 -13.68 -2.08
C ALA A 47 6.77 -12.61 -2.09
N GLY A 48 6.69 -11.60 -2.95
CA GLY A 48 7.71 -10.56 -3.08
C GLY A 48 7.94 -9.76 -1.80
N ALA A 49 6.90 -9.45 -1.05
CA ALA A 49 6.99 -8.68 0.19
C ALA A 49 7.84 -9.40 1.27
N PRO A 50 7.52 -10.64 1.69
CA PRO A 50 8.30 -11.34 2.70
C PRO A 50 9.70 -11.74 2.21
N LEU A 51 9.87 -12.05 0.92
CA LEU A 51 11.18 -12.36 0.33
C LEU A 51 12.07 -11.12 0.34
N GLY A 52 11.59 -9.98 -0.16
CA GLY A 52 12.31 -8.72 -0.17
C GLY A 52 12.74 -8.30 1.23
N GLY A 53 11.85 -8.36 2.21
CA GLY A 53 12.14 -8.05 3.60
C GLY A 53 13.24 -8.93 4.21
N ARG A 54 13.17 -10.26 3.99
CA ARG A 54 14.19 -11.22 4.47
C ARG A 54 15.56 -10.99 3.83
N ILE A 55 15.60 -10.73 2.54
CA ILE A 55 16.84 -10.47 1.81
C ILE A 55 17.47 -9.17 2.32
N ALA A 56 16.68 -8.13 2.57
CA ALA A 56 17.15 -6.84 3.10
C ALA A 56 17.69 -6.89 4.54
N ASP A 57 17.32 -7.90 5.32
CA ASP A 57 17.90 -8.14 6.64
C ASP A 57 19.28 -8.82 6.58
N ARG A 58 19.66 -9.41 5.42
CA ARG A 58 20.92 -10.12 5.22
C ARG A 58 21.92 -9.33 4.38
N PHE A 59 21.43 -8.63 3.36
CA PHE A 59 22.23 -7.91 2.38
C PHE A 59 22.05 -6.39 2.50
N PRO A 60 22.98 -5.58 1.98
CA PRO A 60 22.83 -4.13 1.91
C PRO A 60 21.52 -3.75 1.22
N LEU A 61 20.72 -2.90 1.91
CA LEU A 61 19.37 -2.56 1.47
C LEU A 61 19.36 -1.86 0.10
N THR A 62 20.33 -0.96 -0.13
CA THR A 62 20.47 -0.25 -1.41
C THR A 62 20.80 -1.19 -2.56
N ARG A 63 21.62 -2.24 -2.33
CA ARG A 63 21.94 -3.25 -3.36
C ARG A 63 20.72 -4.12 -3.68
N VAL A 64 19.96 -4.50 -2.66
CA VAL A 64 18.73 -5.29 -2.86
C VAL A 64 17.69 -4.47 -3.61
N LEU A 65 17.52 -3.19 -3.26
CA LEU A 65 16.60 -2.29 -3.95
C LEU A 65 17.01 -2.09 -5.42
N LEU A 66 18.33 -1.88 -5.67
CA LEU A 66 18.87 -1.78 -7.03
C LEU A 66 18.56 -3.04 -7.86
N ALA A 67 18.86 -4.22 -7.31
CA ALA A 67 18.61 -5.49 -8.00
C ALA A 67 17.11 -5.68 -8.33
N VAL A 68 16.22 -5.31 -7.40
CA VAL A 68 14.77 -5.40 -7.60
C VAL A 68 14.30 -4.40 -8.66
N GLN A 69 14.81 -3.17 -8.70
CA GLN A 69 14.46 -2.20 -9.74
C GLN A 69 14.93 -2.66 -11.13
N LEU A 70 16.15 -3.21 -11.23
CA LEU A 70 16.65 -3.78 -12.49
C LEU A 70 15.81 -4.99 -12.92
N LEU A 71 15.42 -5.86 -11.98
CA LEU A 71 14.54 -7.01 -12.26
C LEU A 71 13.19 -6.55 -12.84
N ARG A 72 12.58 -5.50 -12.26
CA ARG A 72 11.33 -4.91 -12.76
C ARG A 72 11.51 -4.32 -14.15
N ALA A 73 12.61 -3.58 -14.39
CA ALA A 73 12.90 -3.01 -15.70
C ALA A 73 13.04 -4.09 -16.78
N VAL A 74 13.79 -5.16 -16.48
CA VAL A 74 13.97 -6.29 -17.41
C VAL A 74 12.62 -6.99 -17.65
N ALA A 75 11.84 -7.24 -16.62
CA ALA A 75 10.51 -7.86 -16.76
C ALA A 75 9.57 -7.00 -17.62
N SER A 76 9.56 -5.67 -17.42
CA SER A 76 8.75 -4.73 -18.21
C SER A 76 9.18 -4.68 -19.67
N LEU A 77 10.50 -4.64 -19.95
CA LEU A 77 11.04 -4.68 -21.33
C LEU A 77 10.76 -6.03 -22.00
N ALA A 78 10.85 -7.13 -21.25
CA ALA A 78 10.60 -8.47 -21.78
C ALA A 78 9.15 -8.65 -22.26
N LEU A 79 8.17 -7.95 -21.64
CA LEU A 79 6.79 -7.93 -22.14
C LEU A 79 6.66 -7.36 -23.57
N LEU A 80 7.58 -6.49 -24.02
CA LEU A 80 7.59 -5.95 -25.37
C LEU A 80 8.07 -6.96 -26.43
N THR A 81 8.73 -8.05 -26.02
CA THR A 81 9.42 -8.97 -26.93
C THR A 81 8.59 -10.19 -27.32
N THR A 82 7.43 -10.41 -26.69
CA THR A 82 6.64 -11.62 -26.89
C THR A 82 5.15 -11.38 -26.81
N ASN A 83 4.38 -12.24 -27.51
CA ASN A 83 2.93 -12.34 -27.35
C ASN A 83 2.52 -13.74 -26.84
N ASP A 84 3.49 -14.59 -26.50
CA ASP A 84 3.20 -15.90 -25.91
C ASP A 84 2.64 -15.74 -24.51
N TYR A 85 1.50 -16.39 -24.22
CA TYR A 85 0.79 -16.26 -22.95
C TYR A 85 1.64 -16.70 -21.74
N ALA A 86 2.40 -17.80 -21.87
CA ALA A 86 3.19 -18.33 -20.77
C ALA A 86 4.35 -17.39 -20.41
N LEU A 87 5.00 -16.79 -21.42
CA LEU A 87 6.07 -15.82 -21.23
C LEU A 87 5.51 -14.50 -20.68
N LEU A 88 4.37 -14.00 -21.20
CA LEU A 88 3.70 -12.83 -20.66
C LEU A 88 3.31 -13.02 -19.19
N LEU A 89 2.79 -14.20 -18.83
CA LEU A 89 2.50 -14.55 -17.45
C LEU A 89 3.76 -14.58 -16.58
N ALA A 90 4.83 -15.21 -17.06
CA ALA A 90 6.09 -15.30 -16.33
C ALA A 90 6.68 -13.91 -16.04
N PHE A 91 6.76 -13.04 -17.07
CA PHE A 91 7.29 -11.69 -16.91
C PHE A 91 6.40 -10.81 -16.02
N SER A 92 5.08 -10.92 -16.16
CA SER A 92 4.12 -10.22 -15.29
C SER A 92 4.23 -10.69 -13.84
N ALA A 93 4.44 -11.98 -13.59
CA ALA A 93 4.65 -12.53 -12.26
C ALA A 93 5.96 -12.03 -11.63
N VAL A 94 7.06 -11.99 -12.39
CA VAL A 94 8.35 -11.43 -11.95
C VAL A 94 8.21 -9.93 -11.65
N GLY A 95 7.55 -9.17 -12.52
CA GLY A 95 7.26 -7.76 -12.31
C GLY A 95 6.45 -7.51 -11.03
N SER A 96 5.39 -8.29 -10.83
CA SER A 96 4.53 -8.21 -9.63
C SER A 96 5.30 -8.56 -8.34
N LEU A 97 6.14 -9.60 -8.38
CA LEU A 97 7.01 -9.97 -7.26
C LEU A 97 7.99 -8.84 -6.93
N GLY A 98 8.60 -8.25 -7.95
CA GLY A 98 9.49 -7.09 -7.80
C GLY A 98 8.78 -5.87 -7.23
N ASP A 99 7.56 -5.55 -7.66
CA ASP A 99 6.77 -4.42 -7.15
C ASP A 99 6.51 -4.55 -5.65
N ARG A 100 6.10 -5.75 -5.19
CA ARG A 100 5.87 -6.01 -3.76
C ARG A 100 7.16 -5.93 -2.95
N ALA A 101 8.26 -6.48 -3.47
CA ALA A 101 9.56 -6.37 -2.83
C ALA A 101 10.01 -4.91 -2.74
N ALA A 102 9.96 -4.14 -3.84
CA ALA A 102 10.35 -2.73 -3.87
C ALA A 102 9.54 -1.88 -2.86
N SER A 103 8.25 -2.15 -2.73
CA SER A 103 7.37 -1.46 -1.77
C SER A 103 7.87 -1.64 -0.32
N VAL A 104 8.20 -2.87 0.09
CA VAL A 104 8.73 -3.16 1.43
C VAL A 104 10.14 -2.57 1.62
N LEU A 105 11.01 -2.69 0.62
CA LEU A 105 12.38 -2.17 0.68
C LEU A 105 12.41 -0.65 0.80
N THR A 106 11.58 0.06 0.05
CA THR A 106 11.45 1.52 0.14
C THR A 106 10.93 1.94 1.51
N ARG A 107 9.95 1.22 2.05
CA ARG A 107 9.42 1.44 3.40
C ARG A 107 10.50 1.21 4.46
N LEU A 108 11.26 0.13 4.35
CA LEU A 108 12.36 -0.20 5.27
C LEU A 108 13.47 0.86 5.21
N TYR A 109 13.82 1.34 4.02
CA TYR A 109 14.78 2.42 3.84
C TYR A 109 14.30 3.71 4.53
N ALA A 110 13.07 4.11 4.26
CA ALA A 110 12.46 5.28 4.87
C ALA A 110 12.49 5.21 6.41
N THR A 111 12.13 4.05 6.97
CA THR A 111 12.14 3.81 8.41
C THR A 111 13.53 3.95 9.03
N ARG A 112 14.56 3.42 8.35
CA ARG A 112 15.94 3.46 8.85
C ARG A 112 16.57 4.85 8.74
N VAL A 113 16.18 5.64 7.73
CA VAL A 113 16.73 6.99 7.51
C VAL A 113 15.96 8.06 8.27
N ALA A 114 14.63 7.99 8.30
CA ALA A 114 13.81 9.02 8.92
C ALA A 114 13.75 8.94 10.46
N GLY A 115 14.07 7.78 11.05
CA GLY A 115 14.09 7.62 12.50
C GLY A 115 12.80 8.11 13.20
N PRO A 116 12.88 9.10 14.12
CA PRO A 116 11.71 9.66 14.80
C PRO A 116 10.72 10.35 13.85
N ASP A 117 11.19 10.96 12.76
CA ASP A 117 10.36 11.70 11.79
C ASP A 117 9.69 10.80 10.74
N ARG A 118 9.72 9.47 10.94
CA ARG A 118 9.22 8.49 9.98
C ARG A 118 7.76 8.69 9.56
N VAL A 119 6.91 9.14 10.47
CA VAL A 119 5.48 9.37 10.18
C VAL A 119 5.30 10.56 9.23
N ARG A 120 6.01 11.66 9.49
CA ARG A 120 6.02 12.83 8.61
C ARG A 120 6.59 12.48 7.23
N TYR A 121 7.71 11.74 7.21
CA TYR A 121 8.30 11.26 5.96
C TYR A 121 7.30 10.45 5.15
N GLN A 122 6.58 9.53 5.80
CA GLN A 122 5.57 8.70 5.13
C GLN A 122 4.42 9.53 4.57
N ALA A 123 3.95 10.54 5.29
CA ALA A 123 2.89 11.42 4.81
C ALA A 123 3.34 12.16 3.52
N VAL A 124 4.54 12.73 3.52
CA VAL A 124 5.13 13.37 2.33
C VAL A 124 5.34 12.36 1.19
N HIS A 125 5.87 11.18 1.50
CA HIS A 125 6.06 10.10 0.51
C HIS A 125 4.73 9.70 -0.14
N ARG A 126 3.65 9.58 0.65
CA ARG A 126 2.31 9.24 0.13
C ARG A 126 1.77 10.32 -0.80
N THR A 127 1.89 11.60 -0.42
CA THR A 127 1.50 12.72 -1.26
C THR A 127 2.23 12.71 -2.60
N ILE A 128 3.56 12.52 -2.58
CA ILE A 128 4.39 12.43 -3.78
C ILE A 128 4.02 11.20 -4.63
N ALA A 129 3.76 10.07 -3.99
CA ALA A 129 3.35 8.85 -4.68
C ALA A 129 2.01 9.01 -5.40
N ASN A 130 1.02 9.63 -4.76
CA ASN A 130 -0.28 9.91 -5.37
C ASN A 130 -0.16 10.91 -6.54
N ALA A 131 0.65 11.96 -6.38
CA ALA A 131 0.94 12.90 -7.46
C ALA A 131 1.62 12.20 -8.64
N GLY A 132 2.58 11.32 -8.38
CA GLY A 132 3.25 10.50 -9.42
C GLY A 132 2.26 9.60 -10.17
N TRP A 133 1.38 8.91 -9.46
CA TRP A 133 0.33 8.10 -10.05
C TRP A 133 -0.62 8.92 -10.94
N ALA A 134 -1.05 10.09 -10.48
CA ALA A 134 -1.91 10.99 -11.25
C ALA A 134 -1.22 11.48 -12.52
N LEU A 135 0.04 11.90 -12.44
CA LEU A 135 0.83 12.33 -13.59
C LEU A 135 1.01 11.19 -14.61
N GLY A 136 1.34 9.98 -14.15
CA GLY A 136 1.44 8.80 -14.99
C GLY A 136 0.12 8.44 -15.68
N GLY A 137 -0.99 8.47 -14.94
CA GLY A 137 -2.32 8.24 -15.49
C GLY A 137 -2.74 9.28 -16.54
N LEU A 138 -2.47 10.56 -16.30
CA LEU A 138 -2.73 11.64 -17.29
C LEU A 138 -1.89 11.47 -18.54
N ALA A 139 -0.59 11.16 -18.41
CA ALA A 139 0.27 10.90 -19.55
C ALA A 139 -0.19 9.66 -20.35
N ALA A 140 -0.65 8.61 -19.66
CA ALA A 140 -1.25 7.45 -20.29
C ALA A 140 -2.53 7.80 -21.07
N ALA A 141 -3.43 8.59 -20.47
CA ALA A 141 -4.66 9.03 -21.12
C ALA A 141 -4.37 9.85 -22.38
N ALA A 142 -3.39 10.78 -22.32
CA ALA A 142 -2.97 11.55 -23.48
C ALA A 142 -2.38 10.67 -24.61
N ALA A 143 -1.56 9.67 -24.27
CA ALA A 143 -1.00 8.74 -25.25
C ALA A 143 -2.07 7.83 -25.86
N LEU A 144 -3.05 7.37 -25.06
CA LEU A 144 -4.17 6.55 -25.55
C LEU A 144 -5.08 7.32 -26.51
N ALA A 145 -5.21 8.64 -26.36
CA ALA A 145 -5.95 9.49 -27.29
C ALA A 145 -5.38 9.47 -28.71
N LEU A 146 -4.11 9.06 -28.90
CA LEU A 146 -3.50 8.88 -30.22
C LEU A 146 -4.02 7.63 -30.96
N GLY A 147 -4.59 6.66 -30.24
CA GLY A 147 -5.24 5.46 -30.80
C GLY A 147 -4.30 4.48 -31.54
N THR A 148 -2.99 4.53 -31.28
CA THR A 148 -1.99 3.72 -32.01
C THR A 148 -1.43 2.60 -31.14
N THR A 149 -1.12 1.44 -31.72
CA THR A 149 -0.44 0.33 -31.03
C THR A 149 0.91 0.78 -30.45
N SER A 150 1.65 1.63 -31.15
CA SER A 150 2.91 2.17 -30.70
C SER A 150 2.76 2.98 -29.40
N ALA A 151 1.63 3.66 -29.16
CA ALA A 151 1.40 4.40 -27.93
C ALA A 151 1.43 3.45 -26.70
N TYR A 152 0.81 2.28 -26.78
CA TYR A 152 0.86 1.28 -25.71
C TYR A 152 2.27 0.78 -25.42
N GLN A 153 3.07 0.55 -26.50
CA GLN A 153 4.46 0.11 -26.37
C GLN A 153 5.34 1.18 -25.72
N TRP A 154 5.16 2.45 -26.13
CA TRP A 154 5.87 3.58 -25.50
C TRP A 154 5.52 3.78 -24.03
N LEU A 155 4.27 3.53 -23.62
CA LEU A 155 3.86 3.61 -22.22
C LEU A 155 4.52 2.50 -21.38
N LEU A 156 4.61 1.29 -21.90
CA LEU A 156 5.33 0.18 -21.25
C LEU A 156 6.84 0.42 -21.20
N ALA A 157 7.42 0.95 -22.28
CA ALA A 157 8.83 1.37 -22.30
C ALA A 157 9.09 2.50 -21.28
N GLY A 158 8.17 3.46 -21.15
CA GLY A 158 8.22 4.52 -20.14
C GLY A 158 8.21 3.98 -18.70
N ASP A 159 7.40 2.96 -18.41
CA ASP A 159 7.41 2.26 -17.14
C ASP A 159 8.78 1.60 -16.87
N ALA A 160 9.32 0.87 -17.84
CA ALA A 160 10.65 0.26 -17.73
C ALA A 160 11.76 1.31 -17.52
N LEU A 161 11.71 2.44 -18.24
CA LEU A 161 12.64 3.56 -18.06
C LEU A 161 12.53 4.18 -16.66
N SER A 162 11.33 4.24 -16.07
CA SER A 162 11.15 4.72 -14.71
C SER A 162 11.87 3.82 -13.69
N PHE A 163 11.87 2.51 -13.90
CA PHE A 163 12.61 1.56 -13.05
C PHE A 163 14.12 1.71 -13.23
N LEU A 164 14.61 1.89 -14.44
CA LEU A 164 16.02 2.16 -14.70
C LEU A 164 16.47 3.48 -14.06
N ALA A 165 15.68 4.55 -14.20
CA ALA A 165 15.95 5.82 -13.55
C ALA A 165 15.95 5.69 -12.01
N SER A 166 14.99 4.93 -11.45
CA SER A 166 14.94 4.61 -10.01
C SER A 166 16.16 3.81 -9.55
N ALA A 167 16.64 2.87 -10.37
CA ALA A 167 17.86 2.11 -10.13
C ALA A 167 19.09 3.02 -10.09
N LEU A 168 19.25 3.89 -11.09
CA LEU A 168 20.36 4.87 -11.16
C LEU A 168 20.32 5.85 -9.98
N LEU A 169 19.16 6.36 -9.61
CA LEU A 169 19.00 7.21 -8.42
C LEU A 169 19.33 6.46 -7.13
N THR A 170 19.05 5.16 -7.07
CA THR A 170 19.38 4.32 -5.90
C THR A 170 20.90 4.19 -5.70
N LEU A 171 21.70 4.19 -6.78
CA LEU A 171 23.17 4.19 -6.69
C LEU A 171 23.73 5.41 -5.97
N ARG A 172 23.01 6.54 -6.00
CA ARG A 172 23.38 7.77 -5.31
C ARG A 172 22.92 7.81 -3.84
N CYS A 173 22.14 6.81 -3.39
CA CYS A 173 21.67 6.74 -2.02
C CYS A 173 22.68 6.06 -1.11
N GLY A 174 22.97 6.67 0.04
CA GLY A 174 23.79 6.03 1.10
C GLY A 174 23.10 4.81 1.69
N GLU A 175 23.87 3.82 2.10
CA GLU A 175 23.33 2.64 2.78
C GLU A 175 22.90 3.00 4.21
N PRO A 176 21.63 2.78 4.59
CA PRO A 176 21.16 3.11 5.92
C PRO A 176 21.69 2.12 6.98
N PRO A 177 21.83 2.55 8.24
CA PRO A 177 22.27 1.68 9.33
C PRO A 177 21.30 0.49 9.49
N SER A 178 21.85 -0.66 9.90
CA SER A 178 21.05 -1.89 10.07
C SER A 178 21.47 -2.65 11.32
N ALA A 179 20.61 -2.69 12.33
CA ALA A 179 20.85 -3.44 13.55
C ALA A 179 21.07 -4.95 13.30
N SER A 180 20.33 -5.54 12.33
CA SER A 180 20.50 -6.96 11.98
C SER A 180 21.88 -7.28 11.41
N ARG A 181 22.52 -6.37 10.66
CA ARG A 181 23.86 -6.58 10.11
C ARG A 181 24.95 -6.29 11.14
N THR A 182 24.76 -5.30 11.99
CA THR A 182 25.71 -4.98 13.06
C THR A 182 25.87 -6.17 14.01
N VAL A 183 24.78 -6.83 14.38
CA VAL A 183 24.81 -8.05 15.20
C VAL A 183 25.49 -9.21 14.46
N ALA A 184 25.27 -9.37 13.15
CA ALA A 184 25.87 -10.43 12.36
C ALA A 184 27.39 -10.27 12.14
N THR A 185 27.92 -9.02 12.16
CA THR A 185 29.33 -8.71 11.95
C THR A 185 30.12 -8.55 13.26
N SER A 186 29.44 -8.49 14.40
CA SER A 186 30.11 -8.41 15.70
C SER A 186 30.88 -9.69 16.00
N LYS A 187 32.20 -9.57 16.21
CA LYS A 187 33.09 -10.69 16.61
C LYS A 187 32.88 -11.13 18.06
N THR A 188 32.16 -10.34 18.85
CA THR A 188 31.85 -10.67 20.25
C THR A 188 30.61 -11.56 20.27
N PRO A 189 30.67 -12.80 20.80
CA PRO A 189 29.49 -13.62 20.93
C PRO A 189 28.45 -12.86 21.75
N PRO A 190 27.17 -12.79 21.32
CA PRO A 190 26.14 -12.18 22.13
C PRO A 190 26.05 -12.94 23.46
N ALA A 191 26.06 -12.20 24.58
CA ALA A 191 26.03 -12.76 25.95
C ALA A 191 24.80 -13.66 26.22
N THR A 192 23.82 -13.62 25.35
CA THR A 192 22.66 -14.51 25.28
C THR A 192 22.39 -14.89 23.83
N LYS A 193 22.15 -16.16 23.54
CA LYS A 193 21.66 -16.66 22.23
C LYS A 193 20.28 -16.02 21.97
N THR A 194 20.26 -14.79 21.45
CA THR A 194 19.02 -14.17 20.99
C THR A 194 18.54 -14.95 19.79
N THR A 195 17.56 -15.81 19.99
CA THR A 195 16.82 -16.48 18.91
C THR A 195 16.36 -15.41 17.94
N ARG A 196 16.80 -15.48 16.69
CA ARG A 196 16.47 -14.52 15.65
C ARG A 196 14.95 -14.41 15.58
N ALA A 197 14.41 -13.22 15.85
CA ALA A 197 12.97 -12.99 15.88
C ALA A 197 12.36 -13.41 14.53
N ASN A 198 11.31 -14.23 14.60
CA ASN A 198 10.64 -14.78 13.42
C ASN A 198 9.18 -14.32 13.41
N PRO A 199 8.75 -13.47 12.47
CA PRO A 199 7.38 -12.96 12.40
C PRO A 199 6.32 -14.07 12.28
N TRP A 200 6.65 -15.21 11.67
CA TRP A 200 5.72 -16.32 11.50
C TRP A 200 5.44 -17.09 12.80
N ARG A 201 6.24 -16.90 13.84
CA ARG A 201 6.05 -17.48 15.18
C ARG A 201 5.53 -16.46 16.19
N ASP A 202 5.47 -15.20 15.83
CA ASP A 202 4.95 -14.12 16.66
C ASP A 202 3.43 -13.99 16.45
N ARG A 203 2.67 -14.73 17.26
CA ARG A 203 1.21 -14.78 17.17
C ARG A 203 0.56 -13.40 17.31
N THR A 204 1.11 -12.54 18.18
CA THR A 204 0.59 -11.18 18.38
C THR A 204 0.81 -10.33 17.14
N TYR A 205 1.97 -10.45 16.50
CA TYR A 205 2.23 -9.73 15.25
C TYR A 205 1.38 -10.27 14.09
N LEU A 206 1.18 -11.58 14.00
CA LEU A 206 0.29 -12.17 12.99
C LEU A 206 -1.17 -11.74 13.19
N ALA A 207 -1.64 -11.64 14.44
CA ALA A 207 -2.97 -11.10 14.73
C ALA A 207 -3.08 -9.62 14.33
N TYR A 208 -2.04 -8.82 14.58
CA TYR A 208 -1.95 -7.43 14.08
C TYR A 208 -2.02 -7.38 12.55
N VAL A 209 -1.27 -8.21 11.83
CA VAL A 209 -1.30 -8.28 10.36
C VAL A 209 -2.67 -8.72 9.85
N ALA A 210 -3.35 -9.63 10.54
CA ALA A 210 -4.70 -10.04 10.18
C ALA A 210 -5.72 -8.88 10.34
N THR A 211 -5.64 -8.09 11.42
CA THR A 211 -6.46 -6.88 11.56
C THR A 211 -6.14 -5.84 10.50
N GLU A 212 -4.87 -5.63 10.15
CA GLU A 212 -4.45 -4.74 9.06
C GLU A 212 -5.06 -5.15 7.71
N THR A 213 -5.17 -6.47 7.43
CA THR A 213 -5.80 -6.96 6.19
C THR A 213 -7.25 -6.48 6.07
N VAL A 214 -7.98 -6.44 7.18
CA VAL A 214 -9.36 -5.93 7.20
C VAL A 214 -9.38 -4.41 7.07
N LEU A 215 -8.49 -3.70 7.74
CA LEU A 215 -8.44 -2.24 7.67
C LEU A 215 -8.06 -1.72 6.29
N PHE A 216 -7.20 -2.44 5.55
CA PHE A 216 -6.84 -2.10 4.17
C PHE A 216 -8.00 -2.21 3.17
N LEU A 217 -9.17 -2.77 3.57
CA LEU A 217 -10.36 -2.81 2.69
C LEU A 217 -10.88 -1.42 2.32
N ASP A 218 -10.46 -0.37 3.03
CA ASP A 218 -10.74 1.04 2.73
C ASP A 218 -10.38 1.42 1.28
N ASP A 219 -9.26 0.92 0.77
CA ASP A 219 -8.79 1.18 -0.60
C ASP A 219 -9.79 0.69 -1.68
N ALA A 220 -10.53 -0.39 -1.41
CA ALA A 220 -11.53 -0.91 -2.34
C ALA A 220 -12.81 -0.07 -2.39
N VAL A 221 -13.11 0.71 -1.36
CA VAL A 221 -14.32 1.56 -1.31
C VAL A 221 -14.30 2.59 -2.44
N PHE A 222 -13.17 3.30 -2.63
CA PHE A 222 -13.07 4.31 -3.69
C PHE A 222 -12.91 3.72 -5.09
N LYS A 223 -12.20 2.59 -5.22
CA LYS A 223 -11.90 1.98 -6.51
C LYS A 223 -13.06 1.19 -7.10
N VAL A 224 -13.87 0.57 -6.24
CA VAL A 224 -14.95 -0.34 -6.62
C VAL A 224 -16.27 0.06 -5.98
N GLY A 225 -16.28 0.35 -4.68
CA GLY A 225 -17.47 0.55 -3.88
C GLY A 225 -18.32 1.73 -4.32
N LEU A 226 -17.76 2.93 -4.28
CA LEU A 226 -18.47 4.16 -4.63
C LEU A 226 -18.99 4.15 -6.07
N PRO A 227 -18.17 3.84 -7.11
CA PRO A 227 -18.67 3.81 -8.48
C PRO A 227 -19.81 2.82 -8.70
N LEU A 228 -19.66 1.61 -8.18
CA LEU A 228 -20.68 0.57 -8.34
C LEU A 228 -21.94 0.87 -7.53
N TRP A 229 -21.81 1.44 -6.33
CA TRP A 229 -22.96 1.79 -5.51
C TRP A 229 -23.78 2.91 -6.13
N ILE A 230 -23.14 3.96 -6.67
CA ILE A 230 -23.82 5.04 -7.39
C ILE A 230 -24.56 4.49 -8.61
N ALA A 231 -23.95 3.57 -9.35
CA ALA A 231 -24.59 2.94 -10.50
C ALA A 231 -25.74 2.00 -10.08
N HIS A 232 -25.61 1.28 -8.95
CA HIS A 232 -26.60 0.34 -8.47
C HIS A 232 -27.82 1.02 -7.83
N ALA A 233 -27.60 2.03 -7.00
CA ALA A 233 -28.66 2.74 -6.29
C ALA A 233 -29.52 3.62 -7.22
N GLY A 234 -28.94 4.12 -8.32
CA GLY A 234 -29.65 4.85 -9.39
C GLY A 234 -30.25 6.21 -9.01
N ASN A 235 -30.10 6.64 -7.75
CA ASN A 235 -30.69 7.87 -7.22
C ASN A 235 -29.72 9.05 -7.16
N ALA A 236 -28.47 8.86 -7.63
CA ALA A 236 -27.46 9.92 -7.72
C ALA A 236 -26.93 10.05 -9.16
N PRO A 237 -26.45 11.25 -9.57
CA PRO A 237 -25.87 11.45 -10.91
C PRO A 237 -24.65 10.55 -11.13
N HIS A 238 -24.53 9.91 -12.28
CA HIS A 238 -23.39 9.05 -12.64
C HIS A 238 -22.05 9.81 -12.61
N GLY A 239 -22.05 11.11 -12.93
CA GLY A 239 -20.87 11.97 -12.86
C GLY A 239 -20.35 12.24 -11.43
N LEU A 240 -21.10 11.83 -10.39
CA LEU A 240 -20.69 12.03 -9.01
C LEU A 240 -19.47 11.14 -8.65
N ALA A 241 -19.40 9.90 -9.15
CA ALA A 241 -18.31 8.98 -8.80
C ALA A 241 -16.90 9.54 -9.11
N PRO A 242 -16.60 10.02 -10.33
CA PRO A 242 -15.30 10.63 -10.60
C PRO A 242 -15.07 11.91 -9.78
N LEU A 243 -16.08 12.72 -9.48
CA LEU A 243 -15.95 13.91 -8.64
C LEU A 243 -15.55 13.54 -7.20
N LEU A 244 -16.14 12.50 -6.62
CA LEU A 244 -15.79 12.02 -5.29
C LEU A 244 -14.37 11.43 -5.25
N LEU A 245 -13.90 10.80 -6.33
CA LEU A 245 -12.52 10.35 -6.43
C LEU A 245 -11.54 11.52 -6.51
N VAL A 246 -11.89 12.60 -7.24
CA VAL A 246 -11.09 13.83 -7.25
C VAL A 246 -11.09 14.47 -5.86
N LEU A 247 -12.23 14.54 -5.18
CA LEU A 247 -12.32 15.05 -3.80
C LEU A 247 -11.41 14.28 -2.86
N ASN A 248 -11.44 12.92 -2.91
CA ASN A 248 -10.53 12.08 -2.14
C ASN A 248 -9.06 12.44 -2.40
N ASN A 249 -8.63 12.52 -3.65
CA ASN A 249 -7.25 12.83 -4.00
C ASN A 249 -6.84 14.23 -3.50
N VAL A 250 -7.69 15.24 -3.67
CA VAL A 250 -7.44 16.61 -3.19
C VAL A 250 -7.30 16.64 -1.67
N MET A 251 -8.23 15.98 -0.95
CA MET A 251 -8.17 15.88 0.50
C MET A 251 -6.89 15.18 0.98
N VAL A 252 -6.51 14.06 0.35
CA VAL A 252 -5.27 13.33 0.71
C VAL A 252 -4.05 14.22 0.47
N VAL A 253 -3.95 14.88 -0.67
CA VAL A 253 -2.82 15.78 -0.97
C VAL A 253 -2.74 16.94 0.02
N ALA A 254 -3.87 17.57 0.36
CA ALA A 254 -3.90 18.73 1.23
C ALA A 254 -3.75 18.37 2.72
N LEU A 255 -4.38 17.29 3.18
CA LEU A 255 -4.57 17.03 4.61
C LEU A 255 -3.72 15.88 5.17
N GLN A 256 -3.12 15.01 4.32
CA GLN A 256 -2.34 13.85 4.81
C GLN A 256 -1.18 14.29 5.73
N VAL A 257 -0.41 15.31 5.33
CA VAL A 257 0.74 15.79 6.13
C VAL A 257 0.31 16.45 7.43
N PRO A 258 -0.65 17.40 7.45
CA PRO A 258 -1.19 17.95 8.70
C PRO A 258 -1.77 16.89 9.64
N LEU A 259 -2.48 15.88 9.10
CA LEU A 259 -3.11 14.84 9.90
C LEU A 259 -2.08 13.89 10.52
N ALA A 260 -1.02 13.57 9.81
CA ALA A 260 0.03 12.65 10.25
C ALA A 260 0.71 13.09 11.56
N ARG A 261 0.73 14.39 11.87
CA ARG A 261 1.30 14.92 13.12
C ARG A 261 0.65 14.36 14.39
N PHE A 262 -0.61 13.95 14.31
CA PHE A 262 -1.33 13.38 15.44
C PHE A 262 -0.98 11.93 15.75
N GLY A 263 -0.25 11.24 14.86
CA GLY A 263 0.14 9.83 15.00
C GLY A 263 1.65 9.60 15.09
N THR A 264 2.43 10.59 15.55
CA THR A 264 3.91 10.53 15.53
C THR A 264 4.52 9.59 16.56
N THR A 265 3.76 9.16 17.56
CA THR A 265 4.19 8.19 18.56
C THR A 265 3.31 6.95 18.54
N THR A 266 3.83 5.82 19.00
CA THR A 266 3.07 4.55 19.05
C THR A 266 1.79 4.67 19.90
N ALA A 267 1.85 5.41 21.01
CA ALA A 267 0.68 5.66 21.86
C ALA A 267 -0.38 6.53 21.14
N ALA A 268 0.06 7.58 20.47
CA ALA A 268 -0.81 8.46 19.69
C ALA A 268 -1.43 7.71 18.49
N ALA A 269 -0.62 6.96 17.73
CA ALA A 269 -1.09 6.14 16.61
C ALA A 269 -2.14 5.12 17.08
N ARG A 270 -1.93 4.47 18.24
CA ARG A 270 -2.94 3.59 18.84
C ARG A 270 -4.22 4.34 19.20
N ALA A 271 -4.13 5.55 19.77
CA ALA A 271 -5.31 6.33 20.13
C ALA A 271 -6.14 6.73 18.90
N LEU A 272 -5.49 6.97 17.76
CA LEU A 272 -6.16 7.29 16.47
C LEU A 272 -7.02 6.12 15.93
N LEU A 273 -6.88 4.89 16.44
CA LEU A 273 -7.77 3.78 16.07
C LEU A 273 -9.23 4.02 16.48
N LEU A 274 -9.47 4.84 17.53
CA LEU A 274 -10.83 5.18 17.95
C LEU A 274 -11.54 6.13 16.95
N PRO A 275 -10.97 7.30 16.58
CA PRO A 275 -11.57 8.12 15.53
C PRO A 275 -11.59 7.41 14.16
N LEU A 276 -10.64 6.51 13.87
CA LEU A 276 -10.69 5.67 12.68
C LEU A 276 -11.93 4.78 12.67
N SER A 277 -12.22 4.11 13.80
CA SER A 277 -13.45 3.30 13.95
C SER A 277 -14.72 4.13 13.70
N ALA A 278 -14.77 5.35 14.26
CA ALA A 278 -15.90 6.24 14.06
C ALA A 278 -16.05 6.69 12.59
N ALA A 279 -14.93 6.99 11.91
CA ALA A 279 -14.95 7.39 10.51
C ALA A 279 -15.48 6.27 9.60
N PHE A 280 -15.08 5.02 9.82
CA PHE A 280 -15.61 3.87 9.09
C PHE A 280 -17.11 3.64 9.37
N ALA A 281 -17.54 3.75 10.62
CA ALA A 281 -18.94 3.63 10.98
C ALA A 281 -19.80 4.71 10.31
N LEU A 282 -19.37 5.99 10.39
CA LEU A 282 -20.06 7.10 9.76
C LEU A 282 -20.11 6.97 8.24
N GLY A 283 -19.00 6.56 7.62
CA GLY A 283 -18.94 6.30 6.18
C GLY A 283 -19.93 5.22 5.74
N GLY A 284 -19.96 4.11 6.46
CA GLY A 284 -20.90 3.00 6.21
C GLY A 284 -22.37 3.40 6.42
N ILE A 285 -22.67 4.14 7.48
CA ILE A 285 -24.02 4.67 7.74
C ILE A 285 -24.46 5.63 6.64
N ALA A 286 -23.62 6.59 6.26
CA ALA A 286 -23.94 7.55 5.21
C ALA A 286 -24.15 6.86 3.86
N MET A 287 -23.33 5.83 3.54
CA MET A 287 -23.50 5.02 2.35
C MET A 287 -24.83 4.27 2.37
N ALA A 288 -25.20 3.65 3.48
CA ALA A 288 -26.47 2.91 3.63
C ALA A 288 -27.67 3.85 3.49
N LEU A 289 -27.65 5.01 4.11
CA LEU A 289 -28.73 5.98 4.05
C LEU A 289 -28.90 6.62 2.66
N SER A 290 -27.84 6.66 1.86
CA SER A 290 -27.87 7.20 0.51
C SER A 290 -28.81 6.43 -0.44
N ALA A 291 -29.15 5.19 -0.12
CA ALA A 291 -30.04 4.35 -0.92
C ALA A 291 -31.51 4.80 -0.89
N THR A 292 -31.94 5.52 0.14
CA THR A 292 -33.36 5.82 0.40
C THR A 292 -33.76 7.27 0.16
N GLY A 293 -32.77 8.13 -0.22
CA GLY A 293 -33.01 9.55 -0.39
C GLY A 293 -33.32 9.96 -1.83
N GLU A 294 -33.93 11.13 -1.97
CA GLU A 294 -33.98 11.84 -3.25
C GLU A 294 -32.58 12.20 -3.75
N THR A 295 -32.45 12.57 -5.02
CA THR A 295 -31.13 12.83 -5.66
C THR A 295 -30.23 13.78 -4.87
N VAL A 296 -30.78 14.84 -4.30
CA VAL A 296 -30.00 15.81 -3.51
C VAL A 296 -29.51 15.17 -2.21
N THR A 297 -30.41 14.52 -1.47
CA THR A 297 -30.09 13.82 -0.22
C THR A 297 -29.06 12.71 -0.44
N ALA A 298 -29.26 11.90 -1.49
CA ALA A 298 -28.33 10.84 -1.87
C ALA A 298 -26.93 11.42 -2.20
N THR A 299 -26.88 12.50 -2.98
CA THR A 299 -25.61 13.18 -3.32
C THR A 299 -24.88 13.70 -2.09
N LEU A 300 -25.60 14.33 -1.16
CA LEU A 300 -25.00 14.83 0.11
C LEU A 300 -24.49 13.68 0.98
N LEU A 301 -25.27 12.60 1.12
CA LEU A 301 -24.87 11.44 1.91
C LEU A 301 -23.68 10.69 1.30
N LEU A 302 -23.64 10.53 -0.02
CA LEU A 302 -22.48 9.94 -0.73
C LEU A 302 -21.24 10.82 -0.59
N THR A 303 -21.41 12.15 -0.63
CA THR A 303 -20.29 13.09 -0.39
C THR A 303 -19.81 12.99 1.06
N ALA A 304 -20.71 12.95 2.03
CA ALA A 304 -20.36 12.77 3.44
C ALA A 304 -19.65 11.42 3.68
N SER A 305 -20.14 10.34 3.05
CA SER A 305 -19.51 9.02 3.07
C SER A 305 -18.09 9.07 2.48
N ALA A 306 -17.90 9.68 1.32
CA ALA A 306 -16.61 9.83 0.69
C ALA A 306 -15.62 10.63 1.58
N VAL A 307 -16.07 11.71 2.21
CA VAL A 307 -15.26 12.47 3.17
C VAL A 307 -14.88 11.60 4.37
N ALA A 308 -15.83 10.88 4.96
CA ALA A 308 -15.58 10.00 6.11
C ALA A 308 -14.57 8.88 5.77
N PHE A 309 -14.73 8.20 4.63
CA PHE A 309 -13.79 7.18 4.17
C PHE A 309 -12.42 7.77 3.79
N THR A 310 -12.36 8.99 3.25
CA THR A 310 -11.07 9.68 2.99
C THR A 310 -10.35 10.00 4.31
N VAL A 311 -11.05 10.46 5.33
CA VAL A 311 -10.47 10.67 6.67
C VAL A 311 -9.99 9.34 7.24
N ALA A 312 -10.79 8.28 7.13
CA ALA A 312 -10.40 6.94 7.56
C ALA A 312 -9.12 6.46 6.84
N GLU A 313 -9.03 6.59 5.54
CA GLU A 313 -7.87 6.24 4.73
C GLU A 313 -6.60 6.98 5.20
N MET A 314 -6.69 8.28 5.47
CA MET A 314 -5.56 9.08 5.94
C MET A 314 -5.12 8.69 7.35
N LEU A 315 -6.07 8.46 8.26
CA LEU A 315 -5.79 7.99 9.62
C LEU A 315 -5.16 6.60 9.60
N HIS A 316 -5.76 5.66 8.85
CA HIS A 316 -5.24 4.29 8.72
C HIS A 316 -3.81 4.27 8.17
N ALA A 317 -3.52 5.05 7.13
CA ALA A 317 -2.17 5.14 6.58
C ALA A 317 -1.13 5.60 7.63
N THR A 318 -1.49 6.55 8.48
CA THR A 318 -0.63 7.06 9.56
C THR A 318 -0.42 6.01 10.65
N ILE A 319 -1.50 5.37 11.10
CA ILE A 319 -1.53 4.33 12.13
C ILE A 319 -0.73 3.10 11.68
N SER A 320 -1.06 2.57 10.51
CA SER A 320 -0.44 1.38 9.94
C SER A 320 1.07 1.53 9.76
N TRP A 321 1.51 2.73 9.35
CA TRP A 321 2.94 3.02 9.24
C TRP A 321 3.63 2.95 10.59
N GLU A 322 3.15 3.71 11.58
CA GLU A 322 3.77 3.79 12.90
C GLU A 322 3.76 2.44 13.61
N LEU A 323 2.59 1.80 13.70
CA LEU A 323 2.44 0.56 14.45
C LEU A 323 3.23 -0.60 13.81
N SER A 324 3.26 -0.72 12.47
CA SER A 324 4.01 -1.78 11.81
C SER A 324 5.51 -1.72 12.09
N VAL A 325 6.06 -0.51 12.26
CA VAL A 325 7.48 -0.29 12.59
C VAL A 325 7.72 -0.48 14.08
N ALA A 326 6.86 0.10 14.94
CA ALA A 326 7.00 0.02 16.37
C ALA A 326 6.88 -1.40 16.94
N LEU A 327 6.05 -2.24 16.31
CA LEU A 327 5.86 -3.63 16.71
C LEU A 327 6.92 -4.59 16.13
N ALA A 328 7.75 -4.14 15.20
CA ALA A 328 8.80 -4.94 14.57
C ALA A 328 10.12 -4.86 15.36
N PRO A 329 10.71 -5.99 15.79
CA PRO A 329 12.03 -6.00 16.41
C PRO A 329 13.10 -5.44 15.48
N GLY A 330 14.00 -4.56 15.97
CA GLY A 330 15.04 -3.93 15.16
C GLY A 330 15.98 -4.92 14.45
N THR A 331 16.20 -6.11 15.04
CA THR A 331 17.05 -7.18 14.48
C THR A 331 16.42 -7.96 13.32
N ALA A 332 15.10 -7.82 13.10
CA ALA A 332 14.37 -8.54 12.04
C ALA A 332 13.32 -7.63 11.35
N GLN A 333 13.55 -6.32 11.33
CA GLN A 333 12.59 -5.32 10.88
C GLN A 333 12.12 -5.56 9.43
N GLY A 334 13.04 -5.96 8.53
CA GLY A 334 12.70 -6.28 7.14
C GLY A 334 11.75 -7.47 7.03
N ALA A 335 12.01 -8.56 7.78
CA ALA A 335 11.14 -9.73 7.79
C ALA A 335 9.73 -9.41 8.32
N TYR A 336 9.63 -8.60 9.39
CA TYR A 336 8.34 -8.18 9.95
C TYR A 336 7.56 -7.27 9.01
N LEU A 337 8.19 -6.25 8.43
CA LEU A 337 7.57 -5.38 7.44
C LEU A 337 7.19 -6.14 6.16
N GLY A 338 7.97 -7.16 5.79
CA GLY A 338 7.63 -8.08 4.70
C GLY A 338 6.33 -8.85 4.95
N VAL A 339 6.15 -9.39 6.17
CA VAL A 339 4.90 -10.06 6.57
C VAL A 339 3.73 -9.07 6.65
N HIS A 340 3.96 -7.85 7.15
CA HIS A 340 2.94 -6.79 7.11
C HIS A 340 2.50 -6.45 5.68
N GLY A 341 3.42 -6.48 4.71
CA GLY A 341 3.10 -6.29 3.29
C GLY A 341 2.12 -7.31 2.72
N LEU A 342 1.96 -8.49 3.36
CA LEU A 342 0.94 -9.47 2.99
C LEU A 342 -0.47 -8.93 3.22
N ALA A 343 -0.71 -8.15 4.26
CA ALA A 343 -2.00 -7.55 4.55
C ALA A 343 -2.48 -6.69 3.35
N GLN A 344 -1.61 -5.82 2.85
CA GLN A 344 -1.91 -5.00 1.68
C GLN A 344 -2.09 -5.83 0.40
N SER A 345 -1.35 -6.95 0.27
CA SER A 345 -1.49 -7.84 -0.87
C SER A 345 -2.80 -8.63 -0.84
N ALA A 346 -3.18 -9.13 0.34
CA ALA A 346 -4.44 -9.86 0.54
C ALA A 346 -5.65 -8.97 0.26
N GLN A 347 -5.62 -7.71 0.72
CA GLN A 347 -6.68 -6.73 0.46
C GLN A 347 -6.95 -6.55 -1.04
N ARG A 348 -5.93 -6.50 -1.89
CA ARG A 348 -6.11 -6.32 -3.35
C ARG A 348 -6.94 -7.44 -3.99
N SER A 349 -6.93 -8.64 -3.41
CA SER A 349 -7.72 -9.77 -3.87
C SER A 349 -9.09 -9.83 -3.19
N VAL A 350 -9.14 -9.60 -1.87
CA VAL A 350 -10.36 -9.72 -1.07
C VAL A 350 -11.21 -8.44 -1.10
N GLY A 351 -10.59 -7.26 -1.24
CA GLY A 351 -11.25 -5.97 -1.19
C GLY A 351 -12.42 -5.82 -2.15
N PRO A 352 -12.23 -6.06 -3.47
CA PRO A 352 -13.32 -6.00 -4.43
C PRO A 352 -14.47 -6.93 -4.08
N LEU A 353 -14.18 -8.15 -3.60
CA LEU A 353 -15.19 -9.14 -3.19
C LEU A 353 -15.98 -8.68 -1.97
N ALA A 354 -15.31 -8.16 -0.95
CA ALA A 354 -15.95 -7.66 0.27
C ALA A 354 -16.89 -6.49 -0.04
N VAL A 355 -16.44 -5.56 -0.88
CA VAL A 355 -17.23 -4.39 -1.27
C VAL A 355 -18.40 -4.80 -2.18
N THR A 356 -18.20 -5.73 -3.11
CA THR A 356 -19.29 -6.27 -3.95
C THR A 356 -20.33 -6.97 -3.08
N ALA A 357 -19.92 -7.76 -2.08
CA ALA A 357 -20.85 -8.38 -1.13
C ALA A 357 -21.63 -7.31 -0.33
N ALA A 358 -21.00 -6.21 0.05
CA ALA A 358 -21.72 -5.10 0.71
C ALA A 358 -22.77 -4.47 -0.23
N ILE A 359 -22.44 -4.27 -1.51
CA ILE A 359 -23.36 -3.70 -2.52
C ILE A 359 -24.55 -4.63 -2.75
N THR A 360 -24.31 -5.93 -2.96
CA THR A 360 -25.37 -6.91 -3.24
C THR A 360 -26.32 -7.13 -2.05
N THR A 361 -25.83 -6.89 -0.83
CA THR A 361 -26.66 -6.94 0.40
C THR A 361 -27.42 -5.62 0.63
N GLY A 362 -27.10 -4.57 -0.13
CA GLY A 362 -27.76 -3.26 -0.05
C GLY A 362 -27.34 -2.44 1.18
N PRO A 363 -28.23 -1.59 1.73
CA PRO A 363 -27.92 -0.74 2.89
C PRO A 363 -27.39 -1.50 4.10
N ALA A 364 -27.95 -2.68 4.38
CA ALA A 364 -27.47 -3.54 5.49
C ALA A 364 -26.03 -4.01 5.29
N GLY A 365 -25.61 -4.23 4.03
CA GLY A 365 -24.23 -4.59 3.70
C GLY A 365 -23.24 -3.50 4.03
N TRP A 366 -23.55 -2.23 3.78
CA TRP A 366 -22.68 -1.10 4.12
C TRP A 366 -22.62 -0.86 5.63
N LEU A 367 -23.72 -1.05 6.35
CA LEU A 367 -23.73 -1.01 7.83
C LEU A 367 -22.85 -2.12 8.40
N THR A 368 -22.96 -3.33 7.87
CA THR A 368 -22.15 -4.49 8.29
C THR A 368 -20.67 -4.26 7.96
N PHE A 369 -20.35 -3.75 6.78
CA PHE A 369 -18.99 -3.40 6.36
C PHE A 369 -18.35 -2.39 7.33
N GLY A 370 -19.04 -1.28 7.60
CA GLY A 370 -18.57 -0.26 8.54
C GLY A 370 -18.41 -0.80 9.96
N ALA A 371 -19.35 -1.65 10.41
CA ALA A 371 -19.31 -2.28 11.75
C ALA A 371 -18.13 -3.27 11.90
N ILE A 372 -17.88 -4.12 10.88
CA ILE A 372 -16.76 -5.09 10.89
C ILE A 372 -15.43 -4.34 10.98
N ILE A 373 -15.23 -3.32 10.13
CA ILE A 373 -13.97 -2.56 10.13
C ILE A 373 -13.85 -1.76 11.44
N GLY A 374 -14.92 -1.12 11.89
CA GLY A 374 -14.94 -0.39 13.17
C GLY A 374 -14.60 -1.30 14.36
N LEU A 375 -15.19 -2.49 14.44
CA LEU A 375 -14.87 -3.48 15.47
C LEU A 375 -13.40 -3.95 15.36
N THR A 376 -12.89 -4.13 14.16
CA THR A 376 -11.49 -4.50 13.93
C THR A 376 -10.53 -3.42 14.46
N CYS A 377 -10.86 -2.13 14.32
CA CYS A 377 -10.08 -1.04 14.94
C CYS A 377 -10.04 -1.18 16.47
N LEU A 378 -11.16 -1.52 17.10
CA LEU A 378 -11.23 -1.72 18.56
C LEU A 378 -10.43 -2.95 19.02
N ILE A 379 -10.48 -4.03 18.25
CA ILE A 379 -9.68 -5.24 18.50
C ILE A 379 -8.19 -4.89 18.40
N GLN A 380 -7.79 -4.21 17.33
CA GLN A 380 -6.40 -3.80 17.13
C GLN A 380 -5.92 -2.84 18.22
N HIS A 381 -6.77 -1.89 18.66
CA HIS A 381 -6.47 -0.99 19.77
C HIS A 381 -6.14 -1.75 21.07
N ARG A 382 -6.89 -2.80 21.40
CA ARG A 382 -6.63 -3.66 22.57
C ARG A 382 -5.37 -4.49 22.37
N LEU A 383 -5.20 -5.14 21.21
CA LEU A 383 -4.06 -5.98 20.88
C LEU A 383 -2.72 -5.22 21.00
N VAL A 384 -2.67 -4.00 20.47
CA VAL A 384 -1.46 -3.17 20.54
C VAL A 384 -1.18 -2.71 21.96
N ARG A 385 -2.22 -2.34 22.74
CA ARG A 385 -2.07 -2.00 24.15
C ARG A 385 -1.42 -3.14 24.93
N ASP A 386 -1.95 -4.34 24.78
CA ASP A 386 -1.50 -5.50 25.55
C ASP A 386 -0.05 -5.91 25.19
N ARG A 387 0.36 -5.69 23.95
CA ARG A 387 1.75 -5.90 23.55
C ARG A 387 2.70 -4.87 24.15
N LEU A 388 2.34 -3.59 24.13
CA LEU A 388 3.16 -2.51 24.70
C LEU A 388 3.34 -2.63 26.20
N THR A 389 2.32 -3.11 26.92
CA THR A 389 2.41 -3.32 28.38
C THR A 389 3.27 -4.52 28.77
N ARG A 390 3.34 -5.57 27.91
CA ARG A 390 4.13 -6.79 28.16
C ARG A 390 5.61 -6.67 27.81
N THR A 391 5.96 -5.73 26.93
CA THR A 391 7.35 -5.49 26.51
C THR A 391 7.73 -4.07 26.92
N PRO A 392 8.27 -3.85 28.12
CA PRO A 392 8.81 -2.55 28.48
C PRO A 392 9.88 -2.21 27.44
N LEU A 393 9.76 -1.06 26.80
CA LEU A 393 10.82 -0.52 25.94
C LEU A 393 12.07 -0.37 26.81
N SER A 394 13.04 -1.26 26.66
CA SER A 394 14.38 -1.08 27.23
C SER A 394 15.02 0.10 26.50
N VAL A 395 14.77 1.31 26.98
CA VAL A 395 15.58 2.46 26.70
C VAL A 395 16.88 2.23 27.46
N PRO A 396 18.04 2.00 26.81
CA PRO A 396 19.30 1.98 27.54
C PRO A 396 19.46 3.36 28.19
N PRO A 397 19.89 3.45 29.46
CA PRO A 397 20.15 4.72 30.09
C PRO A 397 21.22 5.45 29.27
N VAL A 398 20.89 6.66 28.85
CA VAL A 398 21.87 7.59 28.29
C VAL A 398 22.88 7.90 29.44
N THR A 399 24.00 7.23 29.43
CA THR A 399 25.15 7.65 30.25
C THR A 399 25.63 8.96 29.68
N VAL A 400 25.21 10.05 30.27
CA VAL A 400 25.85 11.35 30.12
C VAL A 400 27.23 11.18 30.75
N SER A 401 28.30 11.01 29.97
CA SER A 401 29.64 11.17 30.41
C SER A 401 29.91 12.68 30.58
N GLU A 402 29.85 13.13 31.81
CA GLU A 402 30.46 14.39 32.18
C GLU A 402 31.98 14.25 31.95
N HIS A 403 32.51 14.98 30.95
CA HIS A 403 33.87 15.46 30.89
C HIS A 403 33.89 16.78 30.11
#